data_aa04b9607e8038a3b8a25baa3eb0415f
#
_entry.id   aa04b9607e8038a3b8a25baa3eb0415f
#
_cell.length_a   1.000
_cell.length_b   1.000
_cell.length_c   1.000
_cell.angle_alpha   90.00
_cell.angle_beta   90.00
_cell.angle_gamma   90.00
#
_symmetry.space_group_name_H-M   'P 1'
#
loop_
_entity.id
_entity.type
_entity.pdbx_description
1 polymer ?
#
loop_
_entity_poly.entity_id
_entity_poly.type
_entity_poly.pdbx_seq_one_letter_code
_entity_poly.pdbx_strand_id
1 'polypeptide(L)'
;MSKYPTPIRLAALLVVLLAPIARAEIPPTLVGLSYQFSIPIGNTYNYTPPVSWRGVGLDVATFIRRDLAVGLAFGWNVFFENTTSTLNFRGTDVTGNQDRALNVWPTLVNARWFPKISSNRDIQPYISANVGGYIIERYLAIGTTASQETHFHFGLAPEIGVFIQNPVGAVFINARYNMAFASGGVPFQQFLSFSLGYAWER
;
A
#
# COMPACT_ATOMS: atom_id res chain seq x y z
N MET A 1 -40.72 5.08 13.19
CA MET A 1 -40.04 6.12 12.36
C MET A 1 -38.66 5.63 12.02
N SER A 2 -38.45 5.19 10.77
CA SER A 2 -37.19 4.61 10.28
C SER A 2 -36.13 5.70 10.17
N LYS A 3 -34.97 5.48 10.84
CA LYS A 3 -33.80 6.40 10.87
C LYS A 3 -32.70 6.02 9.88
N TYR A 4 -33.01 5.33 8.80
CA TYR A 4 -31.99 4.99 7.80
C TYR A 4 -31.95 6.05 6.70
N PRO A 5 -30.78 6.66 6.41
CA PRO A 5 -30.65 7.55 5.26
C PRO A 5 -30.86 6.74 3.97
N THR A 6 -31.80 7.19 3.16
CA THR A 6 -32.13 6.51 1.91
C THR A 6 -30.92 6.45 0.96
N PRO A 7 -30.62 5.30 0.33
CA PRO A 7 -29.46 5.12 -0.59
C PRO A 7 -29.44 6.13 -1.74
N ILE A 8 -30.57 6.71 -2.06
CA ILE A 8 -30.73 7.75 -3.09
C ILE A 8 -29.94 9.03 -2.78
N ARG A 9 -29.79 9.41 -1.50
CA ARG A 9 -29.03 10.62 -1.11
C ARG A 9 -27.53 10.42 -1.22
N LEU A 10 -27.04 9.20 -0.97
CA LEU A 10 -25.63 8.86 -1.13
C LEU A 10 -25.22 8.77 -2.61
N ALA A 11 -26.08 8.20 -3.46
CA ALA A 11 -25.90 8.15 -4.89
C ALA A 11 -25.92 9.54 -5.54
N ALA A 12 -26.79 10.44 -5.08
CA ALA A 12 -26.84 11.82 -5.58
C ALA A 12 -25.58 12.61 -5.18
N LEU A 13 -25.03 12.39 -3.98
CA LEU A 13 -23.78 13.03 -3.55
C LEU A 13 -22.57 12.54 -4.37
N LEU A 14 -22.53 11.24 -4.72
CA LEU A 14 -21.48 10.66 -5.55
C LEU A 14 -21.52 11.22 -7.00
N VAL A 15 -22.72 11.40 -7.55
CA VAL A 15 -22.93 11.96 -8.90
C VAL A 15 -22.53 13.44 -8.95
N VAL A 16 -22.78 14.22 -7.90
CA VAL A 16 -22.37 15.64 -7.83
C VAL A 16 -20.86 15.80 -7.73
N LEU A 17 -20.16 14.85 -7.08
CA LEU A 17 -18.69 14.85 -7.01
C LEU A 17 -18.02 14.47 -8.34
N LEU A 18 -18.73 13.76 -9.23
CA LEU A 18 -18.24 13.36 -10.55
C LEU A 18 -18.61 14.33 -11.69
N ALA A 19 -19.52 15.26 -11.46
CA ALA A 19 -20.06 16.17 -12.49
C ALA A 19 -19.08 17.21 -13.06
N PRO A 20 -18.03 17.71 -12.41
CA PRO A 20 -17.10 18.67 -13.00
C PRO A 20 -16.05 18.07 -13.96
N ILE A 21 -15.94 16.75 -14.08
CA ILE A 21 -14.89 16.10 -14.88
C ILE A 21 -15.18 16.11 -16.40
N ALA A 22 -16.36 16.52 -16.82
CA ALA A 22 -16.85 16.31 -18.20
C ALA A 22 -16.41 17.37 -19.24
N ARG A 23 -15.51 18.34 -18.94
CA ARG A 23 -15.14 19.43 -19.89
C ARG A 23 -13.68 19.94 -19.81
N ALA A 24 -12.77 19.22 -19.17
CA ALA A 24 -11.34 19.57 -19.22
C ALA A 24 -10.62 18.67 -20.23
N GLU A 25 -9.63 19.19 -20.94
CA GLU A 25 -8.58 18.38 -21.56
C GLU A 25 -8.20 17.27 -20.57
N ILE A 26 -8.20 16.01 -21.05
CA ILE A 26 -7.88 14.86 -20.17
C ILE A 26 -6.52 15.15 -19.56
N PRO A 27 -6.41 15.40 -18.26
CA PRO A 27 -5.13 15.73 -17.66
C PRO A 27 -4.20 14.52 -17.76
N PRO A 28 -2.89 14.72 -17.95
CA PRO A 28 -1.96 13.62 -18.09
C PRO A 28 -2.07 12.67 -16.91
N THR A 29 -2.21 11.39 -17.21
CA THR A 29 -2.37 10.31 -16.23
C THR A 29 -1.15 9.43 -16.27
N LEU A 30 -0.54 9.21 -15.11
CA LEU A 30 0.56 8.29 -14.91
C LEU A 30 0.01 6.94 -14.50
N VAL A 31 0.42 5.89 -15.20
CA VAL A 31 0.17 4.48 -14.81
C VAL A 31 1.51 3.82 -14.59
N GLY A 32 1.79 3.38 -13.38
CA GLY A 32 3.07 2.82 -12.98
C GLY A 32 2.97 1.40 -12.44
N LEU A 33 3.91 0.56 -12.84
CA LEU A 33 4.14 -0.77 -12.26
C LEU A 33 5.48 -0.80 -11.56
N SER A 34 5.54 -1.45 -10.40
CA SER A 34 6.78 -1.55 -9.62
C SER A 34 6.99 -2.92 -9.01
N TYR A 35 8.25 -3.27 -8.88
CA TYR A 35 8.72 -4.28 -7.95
C TYR A 35 8.99 -3.63 -6.60
N GLN A 36 8.67 -4.32 -5.50
CA GLN A 36 8.83 -3.81 -4.16
C GLN A 36 9.60 -4.80 -3.29
N PHE A 37 10.54 -4.30 -2.50
CA PHE A 37 11.05 -5.03 -1.35
C PHE A 37 10.66 -4.27 -0.07
N SER A 38 10.44 -5.01 1.02
CA SER A 38 9.88 -4.43 2.24
C SER A 38 10.61 -4.91 3.47
N ILE A 39 10.90 -3.96 4.37
CA ILE A 39 11.55 -4.19 5.65
C ILE A 39 10.48 -4.12 6.73
N PRO A 40 10.19 -5.22 7.45
CA PRO A 40 9.23 -5.21 8.54
C PRO A 40 9.75 -4.40 9.74
N ILE A 41 8.86 -3.70 10.43
CA ILE A 41 9.16 -2.86 11.58
C ILE A 41 8.13 -3.15 12.69
N GLY A 42 8.52 -2.99 13.96
CA GLY A 42 7.61 -3.12 15.10
C GLY A 42 6.91 -4.48 15.16
N ASN A 43 5.58 -4.50 15.23
CA ASN A 43 4.82 -5.74 15.35
C ASN A 43 4.91 -6.64 14.11
N THR A 44 5.12 -6.06 12.92
CA THR A 44 5.37 -6.84 11.71
C THR A 44 6.69 -7.60 11.81
N TYR A 45 7.74 -6.94 12.30
CA TYR A 45 9.04 -7.58 12.57
C TYR A 45 8.93 -8.67 13.64
N ASN A 46 8.15 -8.45 14.69
CA ASN A 46 7.95 -9.45 15.75
C ASN A 46 7.25 -10.72 15.24
N TYR A 47 6.48 -10.61 14.16
CA TYR A 47 5.78 -11.74 13.56
C TYR A 47 6.57 -12.42 12.45
N THR A 48 7.20 -11.64 11.57
CA THR A 48 8.01 -12.08 10.42
C THR A 48 9.23 -11.18 10.28
N PRO A 49 10.35 -11.46 11.00
CA PRO A 49 11.56 -10.63 10.97
C PRO A 49 12.25 -10.47 9.60
N PRO A 50 12.22 -11.48 8.70
CA PRO A 50 12.98 -11.37 7.46
C PRO A 50 12.47 -10.26 6.53
N VAL A 51 13.40 -9.62 5.83
CA VAL A 51 13.10 -8.69 4.74
C VAL A 51 12.34 -9.44 3.65
N SER A 52 11.24 -8.84 3.19
CA SER A 52 10.47 -9.35 2.08
C SER A 52 11.04 -8.87 0.75
N TRP A 53 11.44 -9.80 -0.10
CA TRP A 53 11.81 -9.56 -1.50
C TRP A 53 10.65 -9.82 -2.47
N ARG A 54 9.44 -10.03 -1.96
CA ARG A 54 8.26 -10.43 -2.72
C ARG A 54 7.19 -9.36 -2.63
N GLY A 55 7.29 -8.36 -3.49
CA GLY A 55 6.29 -7.31 -3.57
C GLY A 55 6.14 -6.76 -4.97
N VAL A 56 4.91 -6.37 -5.29
CA VAL A 56 4.55 -5.68 -6.54
C VAL A 56 3.62 -4.52 -6.23
N GLY A 57 3.65 -3.49 -7.07
CA GLY A 57 2.78 -2.33 -6.94
C GLY A 57 2.26 -1.85 -8.27
N LEU A 58 1.04 -1.32 -8.24
CA LEU A 58 0.38 -0.61 -9.33
C LEU A 58 -0.04 0.77 -8.81
N ASP A 59 0.39 1.81 -9.49
CA ASP A 59 0.03 3.19 -9.21
C ASP A 59 -0.69 3.80 -10.40
N VAL A 60 -1.79 4.51 -10.15
CA VAL A 60 -2.48 5.32 -11.16
C VAL A 60 -2.69 6.70 -10.58
N ALA A 61 -2.17 7.74 -11.21
CA ALA A 61 -2.30 9.11 -10.72
C ALA A 61 -2.55 10.09 -11.86
N THR A 62 -3.41 11.06 -11.62
CA THR A 62 -3.79 12.10 -12.57
C THR A 62 -3.36 13.45 -12.03
N PHE A 63 -2.74 14.27 -12.86
CA PHE A 63 -2.35 15.63 -12.49
C PHE A 63 -3.58 16.54 -12.43
N ILE A 64 -3.89 17.08 -11.23
CA ILE A 64 -4.93 18.10 -11.04
C ILE A 64 -4.36 19.51 -11.11
N ARG A 65 -3.02 19.62 -10.95
CA ARG A 65 -2.22 20.83 -11.13
C ARG A 65 -0.86 20.42 -11.67
N ARG A 66 -0.08 21.39 -12.17
CA ARG A 66 1.27 21.14 -12.71
C ARG A 66 2.25 20.52 -11.69
N ASP A 67 1.97 20.71 -10.41
CA ASP A 67 2.79 20.28 -9.27
C ASP A 67 2.06 19.32 -8.33
N LEU A 68 0.82 18.94 -8.63
CA LEU A 68 0.01 18.10 -7.75
C LEU A 68 -0.74 17.04 -8.56
N ALA A 69 -0.53 15.76 -8.22
CA ALA A 69 -1.29 14.64 -8.75
C ALA A 69 -2.06 13.95 -7.63
N VAL A 70 -3.20 13.38 -7.96
CA VAL A 70 -4.00 12.51 -7.07
C VAL A 70 -4.25 11.18 -7.75
N GLY A 71 -4.36 10.12 -6.97
CA GLY A 71 -4.48 8.81 -7.57
C GLY A 71 -4.77 7.68 -6.60
N LEU A 72 -4.55 6.46 -7.09
CA LEU A 72 -4.72 5.21 -6.37
C LEU A 72 -3.42 4.42 -6.43
N ALA A 73 -3.08 3.79 -5.34
CA ALA A 73 -1.97 2.86 -5.23
C ALA A 73 -2.47 1.51 -4.70
N PHE A 74 -2.13 0.46 -5.42
CA PHE A 74 -2.38 -0.92 -5.04
C PHE A 74 -1.05 -1.62 -4.83
N GLY A 75 -0.99 -2.56 -3.91
CA GLY A 75 0.20 -3.33 -3.68
C GLY A 75 -0.09 -4.75 -3.22
N TRP A 76 0.94 -5.56 -3.29
CA TRP A 76 0.98 -6.87 -2.66
C TRP A 76 2.38 -7.09 -2.11
N ASN A 77 2.49 -7.29 -0.80
CA ASN A 77 3.74 -7.55 -0.09
C ASN A 77 3.60 -8.86 0.69
N VAL A 78 4.58 -9.75 0.58
CA VAL A 78 4.58 -11.07 1.21
C VAL A 78 5.79 -11.19 2.11
N PHE A 79 5.56 -11.23 3.42
CA PHE A 79 6.59 -11.55 4.41
C PHE A 79 6.48 -13.04 4.76
N PHE A 80 7.60 -13.70 4.88
CA PHE A 80 7.65 -15.13 5.17
C PHE A 80 8.79 -15.45 6.11
N GLU A 81 8.52 -16.30 7.10
CA GLU A 81 9.50 -16.83 8.03
C GLU A 81 9.28 -18.32 8.26
N ASN A 82 10.38 -19.06 8.24
CA ASN A 82 10.42 -20.44 8.68
C ASN A 82 11.34 -20.50 9.91
N THR A 83 10.82 -20.90 11.06
CA THR A 83 11.57 -20.99 12.30
C THR A 83 11.18 -22.21 13.12
N THR A 84 12.11 -22.72 13.90
CA THR A 84 11.82 -23.78 14.87
C THR A 84 11.77 -23.16 16.25
N SER A 85 10.59 -23.07 16.85
CA SER A 85 10.42 -22.53 18.20
C SER A 85 9.29 -23.24 18.95
N THR A 86 9.28 -23.03 20.29
CA THR A 86 8.17 -23.48 21.13
C THR A 86 7.14 -22.38 21.24
N LEU A 87 5.90 -22.68 20.87
CA LEU A 87 4.76 -21.79 21.06
C LEU A 87 3.72 -22.42 21.98
N ASN A 88 3.14 -21.61 22.85
CA ASN A 88 1.93 -22.02 23.59
C ASN A 88 0.72 -21.88 22.67
N PHE A 89 0.20 -23.02 22.21
CA PHE A 89 -0.99 -23.08 21.40
C PHE A 89 -2.14 -23.64 22.25
N ARG A 90 -3.13 -22.79 22.56
CA ARG A 90 -4.32 -23.15 23.37
C ARG A 90 -3.95 -23.80 24.73
N GLY A 91 -2.90 -23.32 25.40
CA GLY A 91 -2.47 -23.83 26.69
C GLY A 91 -1.53 -25.04 26.65
N THR A 92 -1.14 -25.48 25.47
CA THR A 92 -0.17 -26.56 25.25
C THR A 92 1.08 -26.02 24.57
N ASP A 93 2.25 -26.31 25.12
CA ASP A 93 3.53 -25.94 24.51
C ASP A 93 3.84 -26.91 23.36
N VAL A 94 3.83 -26.41 22.13
CA VAL A 94 4.17 -27.15 20.93
C VAL A 94 5.51 -26.67 20.39
N THR A 95 6.48 -27.57 20.35
CA THR A 95 7.79 -27.32 19.72
C THR A 95 7.79 -27.96 18.33
N GLY A 96 8.08 -27.19 17.31
CA GLY A 96 8.13 -27.70 15.96
C GLY A 96 8.57 -26.64 14.95
N ASN A 97 8.70 -27.08 13.70
CA ASN A 97 8.88 -26.16 12.59
C ASN A 97 7.61 -25.34 12.39
N GLN A 98 7.78 -24.03 12.31
CA GLN A 98 6.71 -23.06 12.16
C GLN A 98 6.92 -22.28 10.89
N ASP A 99 5.91 -22.30 10.03
CA ASP A 99 5.83 -21.44 8.87
C ASP A 99 4.90 -20.28 9.18
N ARG A 100 5.44 -19.08 9.12
CA ARG A 100 4.68 -17.83 9.29
C ARG A 100 4.69 -17.06 7.99
N ALA A 101 3.53 -16.66 7.53
CA ALA A 101 3.40 -15.76 6.40
C ALA A 101 2.47 -14.60 6.74
N LEU A 102 2.82 -13.42 6.23
CA LEU A 102 2.00 -12.23 6.30
C LEU A 102 1.85 -11.69 4.88
N ASN A 103 0.64 -11.80 4.34
CA ASN A 103 0.27 -11.20 3.08
C ASN A 103 -0.41 -9.85 3.37
N VAL A 104 0.04 -8.80 2.69
CA VAL A 104 -0.49 -7.44 2.87
C VAL A 104 -0.86 -6.87 1.51
N TRP A 105 -2.14 -6.48 1.35
CA TRP A 105 -2.67 -5.83 0.15
C TRP A 105 -3.10 -4.39 0.50
N PRO A 106 -2.22 -3.38 0.38
CA PRO A 106 -2.60 -1.99 0.47
C PRO A 106 -3.44 -1.56 -0.74
N THR A 107 -4.50 -0.82 -0.45
CA THR A 107 -5.34 -0.11 -1.43
C THR A 107 -5.51 1.31 -0.91
N LEU A 108 -4.80 2.25 -1.51
CA LEU A 108 -4.61 3.59 -0.98
C LEU A 108 -5.00 4.65 -2.00
N VAL A 109 -5.65 5.70 -1.54
CA VAL A 109 -5.76 6.98 -2.26
C VAL A 109 -4.51 7.78 -1.95
N ASN A 110 -3.93 8.43 -2.95
CA ASN A 110 -2.73 9.26 -2.77
C ASN A 110 -2.91 10.69 -3.28
N ALA A 111 -2.16 11.59 -2.63
CA ALA A 111 -1.89 12.93 -3.11
C ALA A 111 -0.37 13.11 -3.19
N ARG A 112 0.12 13.39 -4.38
CA ARG A 112 1.56 13.45 -4.71
C ARG A 112 1.92 14.86 -5.15
N TRP A 113 2.83 15.49 -4.41
CA TRP A 113 3.32 16.82 -4.71
C TRP A 113 4.74 16.77 -5.27
N PHE A 114 4.97 17.51 -6.36
CA PHE A 114 6.24 17.63 -7.07
C PHE A 114 6.86 19.01 -6.83
N PRO A 115 7.74 19.15 -5.83
CA PRO A 115 8.40 20.42 -5.57
C PRO A 115 9.36 20.80 -6.72
N LYS A 116 9.40 22.05 -7.08
CA LYS A 116 10.31 22.60 -8.10
C LYS A 116 11.72 22.80 -7.55
N ILE A 117 12.37 21.73 -7.10
CA ILE A 117 13.70 21.79 -6.48
C ILE A 117 14.80 21.54 -7.51
N SER A 118 14.52 20.77 -8.56
CA SER A 118 15.52 20.41 -9.57
C SER A 118 15.49 21.38 -10.75
N SER A 119 16.66 21.87 -11.15
CA SER A 119 16.85 22.59 -12.40
C SER A 119 16.80 21.66 -13.62
N ASN A 120 17.03 20.37 -13.42
CA ASN A 120 16.89 19.35 -14.44
C ASN A 120 15.46 18.85 -14.53
N ARG A 121 14.81 19.03 -15.68
CA ARG A 121 13.42 18.61 -15.93
C ARG A 121 13.25 17.10 -15.98
N ASP A 122 14.32 16.37 -16.22
CA ASP A 122 14.27 14.90 -16.32
C ASP A 122 14.20 14.22 -14.95
N ILE A 123 14.60 14.92 -13.88
CA ILE A 123 14.59 14.40 -12.51
C ILE A 123 13.54 15.15 -11.69
N GLN A 124 12.48 14.48 -11.32
CA GLN A 124 11.34 15.05 -10.60
C GLN A 124 11.17 14.37 -9.24
N PRO A 125 11.73 14.94 -8.17
CA PRO A 125 11.46 14.48 -6.81
C PRO A 125 10.01 14.74 -6.43
N TYR A 126 9.45 13.89 -5.56
CA TYR A 126 8.11 14.08 -5.03
C TYR A 126 7.98 13.60 -3.58
N ILE A 127 6.98 14.12 -2.92
CA ILE A 127 6.46 13.57 -1.66
C ILE A 127 5.00 13.21 -1.85
N SER A 128 4.55 12.14 -1.20
CA SER A 128 3.17 11.69 -1.29
C SER A 128 2.61 11.34 0.08
N ALA A 129 1.36 11.71 0.29
CA ALA A 129 0.55 11.22 1.39
C ALA A 129 -0.45 10.20 0.84
N ASN A 130 -0.44 9.01 1.42
CA ASN A 130 -1.33 7.93 1.03
C ASN A 130 -2.20 7.54 2.22
N VAL A 131 -3.49 7.28 1.99
CA VAL A 131 -4.46 6.87 3.02
C VAL A 131 -5.42 5.85 2.45
N GLY A 132 -5.78 4.84 3.23
CA GLY A 132 -6.74 3.84 2.77
C GLY A 132 -6.75 2.55 3.56
N GLY A 133 -7.06 1.45 2.89
CA GLY A 133 -7.23 0.14 3.48
C GLY A 133 -6.05 -0.80 3.22
N TYR A 134 -5.82 -1.67 4.19
CA TYR A 134 -4.91 -2.79 4.10
C TYR A 134 -5.69 -4.06 4.39
N ILE A 135 -5.72 -5.00 3.47
CA ILE A 135 -6.15 -6.36 3.77
C ILE A 135 -4.91 -7.11 4.21
N ILE A 136 -4.93 -7.64 5.44
CA ILE A 136 -3.80 -8.35 6.04
C ILE A 136 -4.25 -9.76 6.37
N GLU A 137 -3.55 -10.72 5.76
CA GLU A 137 -3.71 -12.13 6.00
C GLU A 137 -2.49 -12.65 6.76
N ARG A 138 -2.74 -13.24 7.91
CA ARG A 138 -1.75 -13.92 8.74
C ARG A 138 -1.92 -15.41 8.62
N TYR A 139 -0.88 -16.10 8.25
CA TYR A 139 -0.82 -17.54 8.19
C TYR A 139 0.21 -18.07 9.18
N LEU A 140 -0.18 -19.05 9.95
CA LEU A 140 0.67 -19.78 10.88
C LEU A 140 0.44 -21.29 10.71
N ALA A 141 1.47 -22.03 10.35
CA ALA A 141 1.45 -23.47 10.36
C ALA A 141 2.45 -24.02 11.36
N ILE A 142 2.05 -25.02 12.16
CA ILE A 142 2.87 -25.72 13.13
C ILE A 142 2.65 -27.22 12.92
N GLY A 143 3.63 -27.91 12.32
CA GLY A 143 3.49 -29.32 11.95
C GLY A 143 2.30 -29.53 11.00
N THR A 144 1.28 -30.25 11.46
CA THR A 144 0.06 -30.55 10.67
C THR A 144 -1.09 -29.58 10.93
N THR A 145 -0.94 -28.63 11.83
CA THR A 145 -1.98 -27.66 12.19
C THR A 145 -1.68 -26.32 11.56
N ALA A 146 -2.66 -25.73 10.88
CA ALA A 146 -2.58 -24.41 10.29
C ALA A 146 -3.72 -23.51 10.78
N SER A 147 -3.42 -22.22 10.95
CA SER A 147 -4.39 -21.16 11.24
C SER A 147 -4.19 -20.04 10.24
N GLN A 148 -5.29 -19.51 9.72
CA GLN A 148 -5.30 -18.38 8.80
C GLN A 148 -6.35 -17.37 9.25
N GLU A 149 -5.95 -16.12 9.31
CA GLU A 149 -6.81 -15.02 9.73
C GLU A 149 -6.64 -13.85 8.74
N THR A 150 -7.76 -13.28 8.30
CA THR A 150 -7.75 -12.14 7.38
C THR A 150 -8.54 -11.00 7.99
N HIS A 151 -7.92 -9.83 8.08
CA HIS A 151 -8.53 -8.63 8.66
C HIS A 151 -8.31 -7.41 7.77
N PHE A 152 -9.30 -6.52 7.78
CA PHE A 152 -9.20 -5.20 7.17
C PHE A 152 -8.69 -4.19 8.20
N HIS A 153 -7.68 -3.43 7.79
CA HIS A 153 -7.07 -2.37 8.58
C HIS A 153 -7.16 -1.05 7.82
N PHE A 154 -7.49 0.02 8.50
CA PHE A 154 -7.30 1.36 7.96
C PHE A 154 -5.86 1.80 8.21
N GLY A 155 -5.29 2.67 7.34
CA GLY A 155 -3.93 3.11 7.56
C GLY A 155 -3.48 4.29 6.71
N LEU A 156 -2.25 4.68 6.97
CA LEU A 156 -1.55 5.80 6.32
C LEU A 156 -0.21 5.30 5.77
N ALA A 157 0.26 5.95 4.70
CA ALA A 157 1.58 5.65 4.15
C ALA A 157 2.23 6.90 3.53
N PRO A 158 2.99 7.68 4.30
CA PRO A 158 3.85 8.70 3.74
C PRO A 158 4.90 8.08 2.81
N GLU A 159 5.18 8.78 1.71
CA GLU A 159 6.09 8.30 0.66
C GLU A 159 6.94 9.45 0.14
N ILE A 160 8.17 9.15 -0.17
CA ILE A 160 9.08 10.03 -0.91
C ILE A 160 9.62 9.27 -2.11
N GLY A 161 9.87 9.95 -3.20
CA GLY A 161 10.42 9.30 -4.39
C GLY A 161 10.93 10.27 -5.42
N VAL A 162 11.40 9.70 -6.52
CA VAL A 162 11.89 10.44 -7.67
C VAL A 162 11.43 9.75 -8.94
N PHE A 163 10.96 10.53 -9.91
CA PHE A 163 10.77 10.12 -11.29
C PHE A 163 11.96 10.58 -12.12
N ILE A 164 12.48 9.70 -12.94
CA ILE A 164 13.52 9.97 -13.94
C ILE A 164 12.86 9.79 -15.30
N GLN A 165 12.59 10.91 -15.96
CA GLN A 165 11.88 10.92 -17.24
C GLN A 165 12.75 10.44 -18.38
N ASN A 166 12.13 9.76 -19.32
CA ASN A 166 12.71 9.36 -20.60
C ASN A 166 11.67 9.57 -21.73
N PRO A 167 12.03 9.48 -23.00
CA PRO A 167 11.10 9.78 -24.11
C PRO A 167 9.83 8.94 -24.18
N VAL A 168 9.75 7.82 -23.46
CA VAL A 168 8.62 6.85 -23.54
C VAL A 168 7.81 6.82 -22.22
N GLY A 169 8.37 7.37 -21.14
CA GLY A 169 7.74 7.37 -19.80
C GLY A 169 8.73 7.79 -18.74
N ALA A 170 8.65 7.21 -17.56
CA ALA A 170 9.55 7.52 -16.46
C ALA A 170 9.89 6.27 -15.63
N VAL A 171 11.16 6.10 -15.28
CA VAL A 171 11.56 5.20 -14.20
C VAL A 171 11.32 5.91 -12.89
N PHE A 172 10.81 5.22 -11.88
CA PHE A 172 10.65 5.79 -10.56
C PHE A 172 11.23 4.89 -9.47
N ILE A 173 11.73 5.56 -8.43
CA ILE A 173 12.20 4.93 -7.19
C ILE A 173 11.50 5.63 -6.05
N ASN A 174 10.96 4.87 -5.10
CA ASN A 174 10.36 5.45 -3.90
C ASN A 174 10.64 4.65 -2.64
N ALA A 175 10.44 5.32 -1.51
CA ALA A 175 10.38 4.72 -0.18
C ALA A 175 9.04 5.11 0.46
N ARG A 176 8.27 4.12 0.92
CA ARG A 176 6.94 4.26 1.53
C ARG A 176 6.93 3.62 2.90
N TYR A 177 6.56 4.39 3.92
CA TYR A 177 6.37 3.87 5.27
C TYR A 177 4.91 3.51 5.49
N ASN A 178 4.61 2.23 5.51
CA ASN A 178 3.26 1.69 5.65
C ASN A 178 2.89 1.53 7.12
N MET A 179 1.73 2.08 7.50
CA MET A 179 1.18 2.07 8.85
C MET A 179 -0.27 1.58 8.78
N ALA A 180 -0.52 0.32 9.09
CA ALA A 180 -1.86 -0.26 9.18
C ALA A 180 -2.29 -0.33 10.65
N PHE A 181 -3.32 0.43 11.02
CA PHE A 181 -3.79 0.54 12.40
C PHE A 181 -4.37 -0.79 12.90
N ALA A 182 -4.29 -1.03 14.21
CA ALA A 182 -4.79 -2.26 14.81
C ALA A 182 -6.27 -2.49 14.50
N SER A 183 -6.63 -3.73 14.14
CA SER A 183 -7.99 -4.13 13.81
C SER A 183 -8.18 -5.64 13.99
N GLY A 184 -9.36 -6.09 14.39
CA GLY A 184 -9.73 -7.50 14.44
C GLY A 184 -8.83 -8.37 15.34
N GLY A 185 -8.25 -7.82 16.40
CA GLY A 185 -7.29 -8.53 17.25
C GLY A 185 -5.85 -8.58 16.71
N VAL A 186 -5.62 -8.11 15.49
CA VAL A 186 -4.28 -7.96 14.91
C VAL A 186 -3.71 -6.60 15.33
N PRO A 187 -2.50 -6.56 15.94
CA PRO A 187 -1.89 -5.33 16.38
C PRO A 187 -1.49 -4.44 15.19
N PHE A 188 -1.14 -3.19 15.48
CA PHE A 188 -0.60 -2.21 14.53
C PHE A 188 0.55 -2.80 13.72
N GLN A 189 0.41 -2.81 12.39
CA GLN A 189 1.42 -3.34 11.47
C GLN A 189 2.19 -2.22 10.79
N GLN A 190 3.51 -2.37 10.69
CA GLN A 190 4.40 -1.35 10.15
C GLN A 190 5.47 -1.98 9.29
N PHE A 191 5.74 -1.40 8.14
CA PHE A 191 6.86 -1.82 7.29
C PHE A 191 7.27 -0.69 6.35
N LEU A 192 8.54 -0.67 5.98
CA LEU A 192 9.10 0.24 5.00
C LEU A 192 9.24 -0.49 3.67
N SER A 193 8.58 0.01 2.63
CA SER A 193 8.69 -0.53 1.27
C SER A 193 9.57 0.37 0.42
N PHE A 194 10.44 -0.24 -0.36
CA PHE A 194 11.19 0.42 -1.41
C PHE A 194 10.72 -0.13 -2.76
N SER A 195 10.43 0.76 -3.69
CA SER A 195 9.92 0.39 -5.01
C SER A 195 10.86 0.88 -6.10
N LEU A 196 11.05 0.03 -7.10
CA LEU A 196 11.62 0.39 -8.39
C LEU A 196 10.59 0.05 -9.46
N GLY A 197 10.21 1.03 -10.25
CA GLY A 197 9.14 0.86 -11.22
C GLY A 197 9.30 1.70 -12.48
N TYR A 198 8.36 1.49 -13.37
CA TYR A 198 8.22 2.25 -14.60
C TYR A 198 6.81 2.79 -14.72
N ALA A 199 6.69 4.05 -15.10
CA ALA A 199 5.42 4.73 -15.30
C ALA A 199 5.29 5.22 -16.74
N TRP A 200 4.10 5.06 -17.28
CA TRP A 200 3.70 5.58 -18.60
C TRP A 200 2.78 6.79 -18.40
N GLU A 201 3.01 7.80 -19.20
CA GLU A 201 2.10 8.94 -19.31
C GLU A 201 1.09 8.66 -20.42
N ARG A 202 -0.18 8.94 -20.13
CA ARG A 202 -1.30 8.70 -21.06
C ARG A 202 -2.21 9.92 -21.14
#